data_5b39a64221c00c31635a29d507ba93c1
#
_entry.id   5b39a64221c00c31635a29d507ba93c1
#
_cell.length_a   1.000
_cell.length_b   1.000
_cell.length_c   1.000
_cell.angle_alpha   90.00
_cell.angle_beta   90.00
_cell.angle_gamma   90.00
#
_symmetry.space_group_name_H-M   'P 1'
#
loop_
_entity.id
_entity.type
_entity.pdbx_description
1 polymer ?
#
loop_
_entity_poly.entity_id
_entity_poly.type
_entity_poly.pdbx_seq_one_letter_code
_entity_poly.pdbx_strand_id
1 'polypeptide(L)'
;MAGKKKKNTKEKKQKKKWRYALYALEIILLLILIPSAFCIYKISQIETYHMDQNKIEENEFSDSNIGNYTNIALFGVDSRANELTKNTRTDCIIIASINNKTKEVRLASLYRDTYVYIADHGYTKLNHAYAYGGPELAISTINKNFDLNVHDFVTINFSALSNVIDALGGVDIKIKKDELKWVNAYAQDVARINGTKVKKIKKLGLHTLSGVQATGYCRVRYTSGGDFTRAKRQRTVIQQIVKKAKSADPITLYQLMDEFLPQIYTSLDTSDILSLASGIFFYDIQANFGFPFDSATPTINGASVVTAETLSSNVSKLHKKLFETVNYSPSSTVEYRSNEIASLH
;
A
#
# COMPACT_ATOMS: atom_id res chain seq x y z
N MET A 1 -34.12 -45.18 -50.77
CA MET A 1 -34.57 -43.84 -50.26
C MET A 1 -34.37 -43.61 -48.75
N ALA A 2 -34.22 -44.65 -47.94
CA ALA A 2 -34.10 -44.52 -46.48
C ALA A 2 -32.77 -43.91 -45.98
N GLY A 3 -31.65 -44.07 -46.70
CA GLY A 3 -30.32 -43.55 -46.30
C GLY A 3 -30.18 -42.03 -46.35
N LYS A 4 -30.80 -41.35 -47.30
CA LYS A 4 -30.77 -39.86 -47.44
C LYS A 4 -31.57 -39.17 -46.37
N LYS A 5 -32.67 -39.73 -45.87
CA LYS A 5 -33.46 -39.15 -44.75
C LYS A 5 -32.71 -39.20 -43.40
N LYS A 6 -31.96 -40.29 -43.11
CA LYS A 6 -31.16 -40.43 -41.88
C LYS A 6 -29.96 -39.47 -41.81
N LYS A 7 -29.30 -39.18 -42.98
CA LYS A 7 -28.17 -38.25 -43.05
C LYS A 7 -28.62 -36.81 -42.83
N ASN A 8 -29.73 -36.40 -43.40
CA ASN A 8 -30.30 -35.05 -43.24
C ASN A 8 -30.79 -34.77 -41.80
N THR A 9 -31.23 -35.78 -41.05
CA THR A 9 -31.67 -35.66 -39.67
C THR A 9 -30.47 -35.54 -38.70
N LYS A 10 -29.35 -36.22 -38.99
CA LYS A 10 -28.10 -36.10 -38.23
C LYS A 10 -27.47 -34.72 -38.40
N GLU A 11 -27.40 -34.22 -39.63
CA GLU A 11 -26.88 -32.88 -39.92
C GLU A 11 -27.74 -31.77 -39.28
N LYS A 12 -29.05 -31.88 -39.30
CA LYS A 12 -29.94 -30.93 -38.60
C LYS A 12 -29.77 -30.96 -37.08
N LYS A 13 -29.58 -32.14 -36.48
CA LYS A 13 -29.30 -32.29 -35.04
C LYS A 13 -27.94 -31.73 -34.68
N GLN A 14 -26.93 -31.88 -35.52
CA GLN A 14 -25.59 -31.36 -35.31
C GLN A 14 -25.54 -29.82 -35.41
N LYS A 15 -26.23 -29.24 -36.43
CA LYS A 15 -26.40 -27.77 -36.55
C LYS A 15 -27.16 -27.18 -35.37
N LYS A 16 -28.13 -27.88 -34.80
CA LYS A 16 -28.90 -27.45 -33.64
C LYS A 16 -28.01 -27.47 -32.37
N LYS A 17 -27.18 -28.49 -32.18
CA LYS A 17 -26.20 -28.55 -31.07
C LYS A 17 -25.15 -27.43 -31.14
N TRP A 18 -24.66 -27.14 -32.36
CA TRP A 18 -23.71 -26.04 -32.57
C TRP A 18 -24.32 -24.66 -32.25
N ARG A 19 -25.58 -24.44 -32.62
CA ARG A 19 -26.28 -23.19 -32.27
C ARG A 19 -26.46 -23.04 -30.75
N TYR A 20 -26.80 -24.11 -30.04
CA TYR A 20 -26.86 -24.05 -28.55
C TYR A 20 -25.49 -23.83 -27.92
N ALA A 21 -24.42 -24.41 -28.48
CA ALA A 21 -23.05 -24.14 -27.99
C ALA A 21 -22.64 -22.68 -28.23
N LEU A 22 -23.02 -22.09 -29.38
CA LEU A 22 -22.79 -20.67 -29.66
C LEU A 22 -23.58 -19.77 -28.67
N TYR A 23 -24.87 -20.03 -28.44
CA TYR A 23 -25.66 -19.28 -27.49
C TYR A 23 -25.11 -19.42 -26.06
N ALA A 24 -24.65 -20.59 -25.67
CA ALA A 24 -24.01 -20.79 -24.39
C ALA A 24 -22.70 -19.97 -24.29
N LEU A 25 -21.89 -19.92 -25.35
CA LEU A 25 -20.69 -19.11 -25.43
C LEU A 25 -21.01 -17.61 -25.37
N GLU A 26 -22.04 -17.15 -26.08
CA GLU A 26 -22.51 -15.75 -26.04
C GLU A 26 -22.96 -15.37 -24.64
N ILE A 27 -23.73 -16.23 -23.95
CA ILE A 27 -24.17 -15.98 -22.57
C ILE A 27 -22.98 -15.91 -21.62
N ILE A 28 -22.01 -16.83 -21.76
CA ILE A 28 -20.77 -16.79 -20.94
C ILE A 28 -19.99 -15.50 -21.21
N LEU A 29 -19.86 -15.10 -22.47
CA LEU A 29 -19.21 -13.83 -22.84
C LEU A 29 -19.92 -12.62 -22.23
N LEU A 30 -21.25 -12.57 -22.29
CA LEU A 30 -22.05 -11.50 -21.68
C LEU A 30 -21.90 -11.49 -20.15
N LEU A 31 -21.87 -12.67 -19.51
CA LEU A 31 -21.66 -12.79 -18.06
C LEU A 31 -20.26 -12.34 -17.61
N ILE A 32 -19.29 -12.30 -18.52
CA ILE A 32 -17.93 -11.76 -18.24
C ILE A 32 -17.86 -10.28 -18.63
N LEU A 33 -18.33 -9.91 -19.82
CA LEU A 33 -18.16 -8.55 -20.36
C LEU A 33 -18.97 -7.49 -19.60
N ILE A 34 -20.21 -7.80 -19.19
CA ILE A 34 -21.06 -6.85 -18.49
C ILE A 34 -20.47 -6.47 -17.12
N PRO A 35 -20.09 -7.42 -16.23
CA PRO A 35 -19.43 -7.07 -14.97
C PRO A 35 -18.08 -6.36 -15.18
N SER A 36 -17.30 -6.78 -16.19
CA SER A 36 -16.01 -6.14 -16.49
C SER A 36 -16.19 -4.69 -16.93
N ALA A 37 -17.13 -4.42 -17.86
CA ALA A 37 -17.45 -3.06 -18.31
C ALA A 37 -17.96 -2.18 -17.16
N PHE A 38 -18.76 -2.78 -16.27
CA PHE A 38 -19.26 -2.08 -15.10
C PHE A 38 -18.13 -1.76 -14.07
N CYS A 39 -17.20 -2.68 -13.84
CA CYS A 39 -16.01 -2.42 -13.03
C CYS A 39 -15.16 -1.28 -13.63
N ILE A 40 -14.92 -1.32 -14.95
CA ILE A 40 -14.17 -0.26 -15.64
C ILE A 40 -14.89 1.09 -15.48
N TYR A 41 -16.20 1.12 -15.67
CA TYR A 41 -17.01 2.32 -15.49
C TYR A 41 -16.90 2.87 -14.06
N LYS A 42 -16.97 2.01 -13.04
CA LYS A 42 -16.83 2.43 -11.64
C LYS A 42 -15.44 2.99 -11.34
N ILE A 43 -14.38 2.32 -11.82
CA ILE A 43 -13.01 2.79 -11.63
C ILE A 43 -12.80 4.13 -12.36
N SER A 44 -13.39 4.33 -13.55
CA SER A 44 -13.28 5.61 -14.28
C SER A 44 -13.99 6.79 -13.61
N GLN A 45 -14.81 6.55 -12.58
CA GLN A 45 -15.44 7.62 -11.78
C GLN A 45 -14.56 8.07 -10.59
N ILE A 46 -13.41 7.44 -10.38
CA ILE A 46 -12.49 7.82 -9.31
C ILE A 46 -11.79 9.12 -9.71
N GLU A 47 -11.84 10.12 -8.85
CA GLU A 47 -11.01 11.30 -9.00
C GLU A 47 -9.54 10.93 -8.72
N THR A 48 -8.79 10.72 -9.80
CA THR A 48 -7.35 10.51 -9.69
C THR A 48 -6.64 11.85 -9.68
N TYR A 49 -5.64 11.99 -8.83
CA TYR A 49 -4.78 13.16 -8.81
C TYR A 49 -3.77 13.08 -9.95
N HIS A 50 -3.89 13.97 -10.92
CA HIS A 50 -2.90 14.09 -11.99
C HIS A 50 -1.64 14.76 -11.44
N MET A 51 -0.70 13.93 -11.00
CA MET A 51 0.59 14.37 -10.52
C MET A 51 1.45 14.84 -11.71
N ASP A 52 2.01 16.04 -11.58
CA ASP A 52 2.96 16.54 -12.59
C ASP A 52 4.30 15.80 -12.42
N GLN A 53 4.52 14.78 -13.24
CA GLN A 53 5.72 13.94 -13.19
C GLN A 53 7.02 14.75 -13.38
N ASN A 54 6.94 15.92 -14.03
CA ASN A 54 8.12 16.79 -14.19
C ASN A 54 8.54 17.49 -12.87
N LYS A 55 7.65 17.50 -11.88
CA LYS A 55 7.94 18.02 -10.53
C LYS A 55 8.47 16.97 -9.57
N ILE A 56 8.43 15.71 -9.95
CA ILE A 56 9.00 14.64 -9.14
C ILE A 56 10.50 14.61 -9.34
N GLU A 57 11.21 14.98 -8.30
CA GLU A 57 12.67 14.99 -8.32
C GLU A 57 13.23 13.62 -7.98
N GLU A 58 14.21 13.20 -8.76
CA GLU A 58 15.02 11.99 -8.55
C GLU A 58 16.50 12.31 -8.60
N ASN A 59 17.31 11.44 -8.04
CA ASN A 59 18.75 11.47 -8.24
C ASN A 59 19.11 10.71 -9.52
N GLU A 60 20.20 11.12 -10.17
CA GLU A 60 20.88 10.25 -11.13
C GLU A 60 21.61 9.16 -10.34
N PHE A 61 21.25 7.91 -10.54
CA PHE A 61 21.87 6.76 -9.90
C PHE A 61 21.91 5.55 -10.85
N SER A 62 22.85 4.65 -10.61
CA SER A 62 23.05 3.45 -11.44
C SER A 62 22.57 2.20 -10.73
N ASP A 63 21.27 1.99 -10.64
CA ASP A 63 20.70 0.71 -10.24
C ASP A 63 19.92 0.10 -11.39
N SER A 64 20.55 -0.81 -12.13
CA SER A 64 19.93 -1.48 -13.27
C SER A 64 18.72 -2.34 -12.90
N ASN A 65 18.58 -2.72 -11.64
CA ASN A 65 17.49 -3.57 -11.19
C ASN A 65 16.21 -2.80 -10.88
N ILE A 66 16.31 -1.54 -10.43
CA ILE A 66 15.15 -0.74 -10.00
C ILE A 66 14.08 -0.62 -11.09
N GLY A 67 14.47 -0.54 -12.36
CA GLY A 67 13.57 -0.48 -13.51
C GLY A 67 12.71 -1.76 -13.72
N ASN A 68 13.06 -2.86 -13.06
CA ASN A 68 12.28 -4.09 -13.09
C ASN A 68 11.12 -4.07 -12.06
N TYR A 69 11.01 -3.01 -11.28
CA TYR A 69 10.04 -2.88 -10.21
C TYR A 69 9.13 -1.68 -10.43
N THR A 70 7.87 -1.82 -10.04
CA THR A 70 6.93 -0.71 -9.86
C THR A 70 6.94 -0.33 -8.39
N ASN A 71 7.32 0.91 -8.07
CA ASN A 71 7.43 1.41 -6.72
C ASN A 71 6.30 2.40 -6.42
N ILE A 72 5.46 2.08 -5.44
CA ILE A 72 4.29 2.87 -5.05
C ILE A 72 4.45 3.30 -3.59
N ALA A 73 4.27 4.60 -3.32
CA ALA A 73 4.23 5.11 -1.96
C ALA A 73 2.82 4.94 -1.36
N LEU A 74 2.74 4.24 -0.23
CA LEU A 74 1.51 4.09 0.55
C LEU A 74 1.59 5.03 1.75
N PHE A 75 0.71 6.04 1.77
CA PHE A 75 0.62 7.02 2.85
C PHE A 75 -0.62 6.78 3.69
N GLY A 76 -0.43 6.68 4.99
CA GLY A 76 -1.52 6.66 5.97
C GLY A 76 -1.55 7.97 6.75
N VAL A 77 -2.66 8.69 6.69
CA VAL A 77 -2.81 9.99 7.35
C VAL A 77 -3.83 9.95 8.49
N ASP A 78 -3.58 10.72 9.56
CA ASP A 78 -4.56 10.91 10.66
C ASP A 78 -5.41 12.15 10.35
N SER A 79 -6.20 12.08 9.28
CA SER A 79 -7.13 13.14 8.92
C SER A 79 -8.53 12.84 9.47
N ARG A 80 -9.05 13.76 10.31
CA ARG A 80 -10.42 13.70 10.83
C ARG A 80 -11.43 14.39 9.90
N ALA A 81 -10.94 15.31 9.06
CA ALA A 81 -11.75 16.10 8.15
C ALA A 81 -11.83 15.50 6.72
N ASN A 82 -11.35 14.27 6.54
CA ASN A 82 -11.20 13.64 5.23
C ASN A 82 -10.26 14.39 4.26
N GLU A 83 -9.42 15.30 4.78
CA GLU A 83 -8.37 15.95 4.00
C GLU A 83 -7.22 14.97 3.77
N LEU A 84 -7.06 14.52 2.54
CA LEU A 84 -6.00 13.58 2.15
C LEU A 84 -4.87 14.28 1.38
N THR A 85 -5.02 15.56 1.04
CA THR A 85 -4.14 16.25 0.07
C THR A 85 -2.88 16.84 0.69
N LYS A 86 -3.00 17.73 1.67
CA LYS A 86 -1.89 18.41 2.36
C LYS A 86 -2.35 18.88 3.75
N ASN A 87 -1.46 19.58 4.48
CA ASN A 87 -1.71 20.05 5.86
C ASN A 87 -1.94 18.92 6.87
N THR A 88 -1.67 17.67 6.49
CA THR A 88 -1.75 16.51 7.38
C THR A 88 -0.44 15.75 7.36
N ARG A 89 -0.04 15.21 8.51
CA ARG A 89 1.18 14.41 8.61
C ARG A 89 0.87 12.95 8.30
N THR A 90 1.80 12.33 7.58
CA THR A 90 1.75 10.88 7.38
C THR A 90 2.22 10.15 8.63
N ASP A 91 1.35 9.34 9.21
CA ASP A 91 1.66 8.46 10.34
C ASP A 91 2.16 7.08 9.88
N CYS A 92 1.98 6.77 8.62
CA CYS A 92 2.45 5.58 7.92
C CYS A 92 3.03 5.98 6.57
N ILE A 93 4.26 5.55 6.29
CA ILE A 93 4.94 5.74 5.01
C ILE A 93 5.53 4.38 4.63
N ILE A 94 5.00 3.75 3.59
CA ILE A 94 5.47 2.45 3.14
C ILE A 94 5.73 2.51 1.64
N ILE A 95 6.88 2.04 1.21
CA ILE A 95 7.15 1.78 -0.20
C ILE A 95 6.78 0.33 -0.49
N ALA A 96 5.84 0.14 -1.40
CA ALA A 96 5.50 -1.15 -1.98
C ALA A 96 6.26 -1.30 -3.29
N SER A 97 7.25 -2.19 -3.29
CA SER A 97 8.06 -2.49 -4.47
C SER A 97 7.61 -3.81 -5.06
N ILE A 98 7.08 -3.77 -6.27
CA ILE A 98 6.48 -4.91 -6.98
C ILE A 98 7.39 -5.30 -8.13
N ASN A 99 7.93 -6.51 -8.10
CA ASN A 99 8.67 -7.04 -9.25
C ASN A 99 7.70 -7.29 -10.42
N ASN A 100 7.93 -6.61 -11.54
CA ASN A 100 7.01 -6.64 -12.68
C ASN A 100 6.91 -8.03 -13.34
N LYS A 101 7.95 -8.84 -13.21
CA LYS A 101 8.03 -10.19 -13.80
C LYS A 101 7.53 -11.27 -12.84
N THR A 102 8.06 -11.31 -11.61
CA THR A 102 7.75 -12.39 -10.66
C THR A 102 6.50 -12.12 -9.83
N LYS A 103 6.02 -10.87 -9.78
CA LYS A 103 4.92 -10.38 -8.93
C LYS A 103 5.21 -10.47 -7.43
N GLU A 104 6.48 -10.67 -7.06
CA GLU A 104 6.92 -10.54 -5.67
C GLU A 104 6.81 -9.10 -5.20
N VAL A 105 6.31 -8.93 -3.98
CA VAL A 105 6.13 -7.63 -3.35
C VAL A 105 7.04 -7.51 -2.14
N ARG A 106 7.70 -6.37 -2.00
CA ARG A 106 8.53 -6.03 -0.83
C ARG A 106 8.05 -4.73 -0.24
N LEU A 107 7.84 -4.73 1.08
CA LEU A 107 7.30 -3.58 1.81
C LEU A 107 8.39 -2.98 2.70
N ALA A 108 8.78 -1.74 2.43
CA ALA A 108 9.68 -0.96 3.26
C ALA A 108 8.91 0.13 4.01
N SER A 109 8.77 0.04 5.34
CA SER A 109 8.27 1.17 6.14
C SER A 109 9.39 2.17 6.36
N LEU A 110 9.25 3.35 5.81
CA LEU A 110 10.09 4.50 6.13
C LEU A 110 9.57 5.09 7.45
N TYR A 111 10.41 5.12 8.49
CA TYR A 111 9.94 5.65 9.77
C TYR A 111 9.63 7.13 9.63
N ARG A 112 8.45 7.55 10.06
CA ARG A 112 7.93 8.91 9.84
C ARG A 112 8.82 10.00 10.43
N ASP A 113 9.54 9.69 11.52
CA ASP A 113 10.43 10.60 12.21
C ASP A 113 11.88 10.54 11.68
N THR A 114 12.13 9.83 10.55
CA THR A 114 13.44 9.80 9.90
C THR A 114 13.86 11.20 9.52
N TYR A 115 15.08 11.59 9.95
CA TYR A 115 15.66 12.90 9.69
C TYR A 115 16.23 12.94 8.28
N VAL A 116 15.67 13.81 7.45
CA VAL A 116 15.94 13.91 6.01
C VAL A 116 15.95 15.36 5.56
N TYR A 117 16.56 15.63 4.43
CA TYR A 117 16.46 16.94 3.77
C TYR A 117 15.15 17.00 2.96
N ILE A 118 14.38 18.06 3.17
CA ILE A 118 13.19 18.40 2.40
C ILE A 118 13.48 19.69 1.64
N ALA A 119 13.25 19.70 0.33
CA ALA A 119 13.47 20.88 -0.51
C ALA A 119 12.73 22.10 0.06
N ASP A 120 13.39 23.26 0.04
CA ASP A 120 12.93 24.53 0.59
C ASP A 120 12.63 24.58 2.11
N HIS A 121 12.81 23.46 2.82
CA HIS A 121 12.52 23.34 4.27
C HIS A 121 13.70 22.86 5.10
N GLY A 122 14.81 22.41 4.45
CA GLY A 122 16.00 21.91 5.14
C GLY A 122 15.80 20.56 5.82
N TYR A 123 16.64 20.27 6.80
CA TYR A 123 16.63 18.99 7.52
C TYR A 123 15.54 18.93 8.60
N THR A 124 14.63 17.98 8.46
CA THR A 124 13.55 17.74 9.43
C THR A 124 12.99 16.30 9.28
N LYS A 125 11.86 15.99 9.96
CA LYS A 125 11.22 14.68 9.88
C LYS A 125 10.57 14.42 8.53
N LEU A 126 10.73 13.22 8.01
CA LEU A 126 10.18 12.78 6.72
C LEU A 126 8.67 13.05 6.58
N ASN A 127 7.90 12.83 7.64
CA ASN A 127 6.44 13.03 7.60
C ASN A 127 6.02 14.50 7.46
N HIS A 128 6.93 15.45 7.62
CA HIS A 128 6.66 16.87 7.37
C HIS A 128 6.55 17.16 5.87
N ALA A 129 7.23 16.39 4.99
CA ALA A 129 7.19 16.61 3.56
C ALA A 129 5.76 16.56 3.01
N TYR A 130 4.97 15.58 3.47
CA TYR A 130 3.57 15.48 3.06
C TYR A 130 2.73 16.66 3.58
N ALA A 131 2.98 17.11 4.80
CA ALA A 131 2.25 18.25 5.38
C ALA A 131 2.59 19.57 4.66
N TYR A 132 3.82 19.73 4.18
CA TYR A 132 4.28 20.96 3.51
C TYR A 132 3.83 21.04 2.05
N GLY A 133 3.99 19.96 1.28
CA GLY A 133 3.77 19.95 -0.17
C GLY A 133 2.98 18.76 -0.69
N GLY A 134 2.27 18.03 0.18
CA GLY A 134 1.47 16.88 -0.23
C GLY A 134 2.30 15.70 -0.74
N PRO A 135 1.68 14.82 -1.55
CA PRO A 135 2.33 13.61 -2.02
C PRO A 135 3.53 13.90 -2.94
N GLU A 136 3.48 14.95 -3.78
CA GLU A 136 4.57 15.30 -4.69
C GLU A 136 5.87 15.60 -3.93
N LEU A 137 5.82 16.49 -2.93
CA LEU A 137 7.00 16.81 -2.12
C LEU A 137 7.44 15.60 -1.28
N ALA A 138 6.50 14.79 -0.78
CA ALA A 138 6.85 13.59 -0.03
C ALA A 138 7.58 12.56 -0.91
N ILE A 139 7.12 12.33 -2.14
CA ILE A 139 7.75 11.42 -3.10
C ILE A 139 9.13 11.96 -3.51
N SER A 140 9.24 13.22 -3.92
CA SER A 140 10.53 13.85 -4.26
C SER A 140 11.51 13.77 -3.09
N THR A 141 11.03 13.99 -1.85
CA THR A 141 11.86 13.84 -0.64
C THR A 141 12.35 12.40 -0.48
N ILE A 142 11.49 11.40 -0.69
CA ILE A 142 11.85 9.98 -0.62
C ILE A 142 12.88 9.63 -1.70
N ASN A 143 12.62 9.99 -2.94
CA ASN A 143 13.49 9.70 -4.07
C ASN A 143 14.88 10.33 -3.88
N LYS A 144 14.92 11.62 -3.52
CA LYS A 144 16.19 12.37 -3.35
C LYS A 144 17.00 11.95 -2.10
N ASN A 145 16.38 11.40 -1.05
CA ASN A 145 17.12 10.96 0.13
C ASN A 145 17.50 9.48 0.10
N PHE A 146 16.83 8.66 -0.73
CA PHE A 146 17.01 7.20 -0.67
C PHE A 146 17.31 6.57 -2.03
N ASP A 147 17.57 7.37 -3.06
CA ASP A 147 17.81 6.93 -4.44
C ASP A 147 16.70 6.00 -4.95
N LEU A 148 15.44 6.37 -4.71
CA LEU A 148 14.29 5.62 -5.21
C LEU A 148 13.69 6.31 -6.45
N ASN A 149 12.88 5.58 -7.20
CA ASN A 149 12.11 6.04 -8.36
C ASN A 149 10.62 5.82 -8.14
N VAL A 150 10.10 6.38 -7.07
CA VAL A 150 8.67 6.35 -6.79
C VAL A 150 7.99 7.42 -7.63
N HIS A 151 6.97 7.04 -8.40
CA HIS A 151 6.18 7.94 -9.24
C HIS A 151 4.71 7.98 -8.87
N ASP A 152 4.25 6.97 -8.11
CA ASP A 152 2.86 6.82 -7.76
C ASP A 152 2.65 6.69 -6.27
N PHE A 153 1.45 7.08 -5.84
CA PHE A 153 1.06 6.98 -4.45
C PHE A 153 -0.40 6.54 -4.25
N VAL A 154 -0.65 6.03 -3.06
CA VAL A 154 -1.99 5.82 -2.51
C VAL A 154 -2.01 6.39 -1.10
N THR A 155 -2.90 7.33 -0.84
CA THR A 155 -3.13 7.91 0.49
C THR A 155 -4.48 7.48 1.02
N ILE A 156 -4.51 6.99 2.25
CA ILE A 156 -5.73 6.60 2.96
C ILE A 156 -5.75 7.20 4.37
N ASN A 157 -6.95 7.39 4.91
CA ASN A 157 -7.14 7.69 6.33
C ASN A 157 -7.55 6.43 7.13
N PHE A 158 -7.70 6.60 8.44
CA PHE A 158 -8.07 5.50 9.33
C PHE A 158 -9.50 4.98 9.12
N SER A 159 -10.41 5.83 8.66
CA SER A 159 -11.79 5.42 8.36
C SER A 159 -11.83 4.52 7.13
N ALA A 160 -11.16 4.91 6.04
CA ALA A 160 -11.02 4.10 4.84
C ALA A 160 -10.37 2.73 5.14
N LEU A 161 -9.29 2.72 5.94
CA LEU A 161 -8.65 1.47 6.36
C LEU A 161 -9.62 0.57 7.12
N SER A 162 -10.43 1.12 8.04
CA SER A 162 -11.42 0.35 8.79
C SER A 162 -12.47 -0.27 7.86
N ASN A 163 -12.98 0.51 6.91
CA ASN A 163 -14.01 0.05 5.97
C ASN A 163 -13.50 -1.09 5.07
N VAL A 164 -12.29 -0.97 4.53
CA VAL A 164 -11.63 -2.06 3.76
C VAL A 164 -11.54 -3.35 4.56
N ILE A 165 -11.09 -3.26 5.80
CA ILE A 165 -10.93 -4.43 6.66
C ILE A 165 -12.29 -5.07 6.97
N ASP A 166 -13.31 -4.26 7.25
CA ASP A 166 -14.65 -4.76 7.53
C ASP A 166 -15.29 -5.42 6.29
N ALA A 167 -15.12 -4.84 5.10
CA ALA A 167 -15.57 -5.42 3.83
C ALA A 167 -14.92 -6.79 3.54
N LEU A 168 -13.67 -6.99 3.97
CA LEU A 168 -12.96 -8.28 3.88
C LEU A 168 -13.34 -9.28 4.99
N GLY A 169 -14.30 -8.94 5.86
CA GLY A 169 -14.68 -9.78 7.00
C GLY A 169 -13.67 -9.78 8.15
N GLY A 170 -12.81 -8.77 8.23
CA GLY A 170 -11.80 -8.61 9.25
C GLY A 170 -10.45 -9.24 8.92
N VAL A 171 -9.45 -8.98 9.77
CA VAL A 171 -8.07 -9.47 9.60
C VAL A 171 -7.60 -10.29 10.81
N ASP A 172 -6.85 -11.36 10.56
CA ASP A 172 -6.43 -12.30 11.60
C ASP A 172 -5.11 -11.85 12.23
N ILE A 173 -5.17 -11.34 13.46
CA ILE A 173 -4.04 -10.80 14.20
C ILE A 173 -3.88 -11.50 15.55
N LYS A 174 -2.65 -11.88 15.90
CA LYS A 174 -2.31 -12.43 17.22
C LYS A 174 -2.02 -11.28 18.19
N ILE A 175 -2.92 -11.07 19.15
CA ILE A 175 -2.79 -10.03 20.18
C ILE A 175 -1.93 -10.54 21.34
N LYS A 176 -0.90 -9.76 21.70
CA LYS A 176 0.01 -10.01 22.82
C LYS A 176 -0.46 -9.31 24.11
N LYS A 177 0.14 -9.72 25.24
CA LYS A 177 -0.21 -9.21 26.58
C LYS A 177 0.00 -7.70 26.71
N ASP A 178 1.10 -7.20 26.21
CA ASP A 178 1.48 -5.78 26.23
C ASP A 178 0.66 -4.91 25.24
N GLU A 179 0.00 -5.53 24.25
CA GLU A 179 -0.81 -4.85 23.23
C GLU A 179 -2.29 -4.72 23.64
N LEU A 180 -2.84 -5.70 24.38
CA LEU A 180 -4.30 -5.84 24.60
C LEU A 180 -4.95 -4.56 25.15
N LYS A 181 -4.34 -3.92 26.14
CA LYS A 181 -4.84 -2.66 26.73
C LYS A 181 -4.91 -1.56 25.67
N TRP A 182 -3.85 -1.41 24.90
CA TRP A 182 -3.69 -0.32 23.96
C TRP A 182 -4.53 -0.50 22.70
N VAL A 183 -4.61 -1.74 22.20
CA VAL A 183 -5.51 -2.05 21.06
C VAL A 183 -6.94 -1.70 21.41
N ASN A 184 -7.43 -2.09 22.60
CA ASN A 184 -8.78 -1.75 23.03
C ASN A 184 -8.99 -0.23 23.21
N ALA A 185 -8.00 0.49 23.75
CA ALA A 185 -8.10 1.94 23.91
C ALA A 185 -8.16 2.65 22.56
N TYR A 186 -7.25 2.35 21.64
CA TYR A 186 -7.26 2.95 20.31
C TYR A 186 -8.44 2.52 19.45
N ALA A 187 -8.92 1.27 19.59
CA ALA A 187 -10.13 0.83 18.89
C ALA A 187 -11.37 1.62 19.35
N GLN A 188 -11.46 1.96 20.64
CA GLN A 188 -12.55 2.83 21.14
C GLN A 188 -12.44 4.26 20.57
N ASP A 189 -11.23 4.81 20.46
CA ASP A 189 -11.02 6.13 19.83
C ASP A 189 -11.42 6.12 18.35
N VAL A 190 -11.00 5.10 17.59
CA VAL A 190 -11.36 4.95 16.17
C VAL A 190 -12.88 4.77 16.02
N ALA A 191 -13.50 3.92 16.85
CA ALA A 191 -14.94 3.73 16.83
C ALA A 191 -15.72 5.03 17.09
N ARG A 192 -15.23 5.86 18.02
CA ARG A 192 -15.82 7.20 18.31
C ARG A 192 -15.71 8.14 17.12
N ILE A 193 -14.54 8.14 16.44
CA ILE A 193 -14.32 8.97 15.23
C ILE A 193 -15.26 8.53 14.11
N ASN A 194 -15.40 7.21 13.91
CA ASN A 194 -16.26 6.65 12.86
C ASN A 194 -17.76 6.63 13.24
N GLY A 195 -18.16 7.12 14.41
CA GLY A 195 -19.55 7.05 14.87
C GLY A 195 -20.08 5.64 15.11
N THR A 196 -19.20 4.67 15.36
CA THR A 196 -19.54 3.24 15.50
C THR A 196 -19.27 2.73 16.92
N LYS A 197 -19.67 1.49 17.19
CA LYS A 197 -19.41 0.80 18.46
C LYS A 197 -18.43 -0.35 18.24
N VAL A 198 -17.54 -0.59 19.23
CA VAL A 198 -16.57 -1.68 19.18
C VAL A 198 -16.66 -2.56 20.43
N LYS A 199 -16.61 -3.87 20.24
CA LYS A 199 -16.49 -4.84 21.34
C LYS A 199 -15.02 -4.94 21.76
N LYS A 200 -14.76 -4.93 23.08
CA LYS A 200 -13.41 -5.12 23.63
C LYS A 200 -12.92 -6.55 23.39
N ILE A 201 -11.67 -6.68 22.99
CA ILE A 201 -10.94 -7.95 22.99
C ILE A 201 -10.64 -8.31 24.44
N LYS A 202 -11.04 -9.51 24.88
CA LYS A 202 -10.91 -9.95 26.29
C LYS A 202 -9.77 -10.95 26.50
N LYS A 203 -9.38 -11.69 25.47
CA LYS A 203 -8.40 -12.78 25.55
C LYS A 203 -7.18 -12.46 24.70
N LEU A 204 -6.03 -13.05 25.05
CA LEU A 204 -4.83 -13.03 24.23
C LEU A 204 -4.93 -14.08 23.11
N GLY A 205 -4.08 -13.98 22.12
CA GLY A 205 -4.00 -14.96 21.02
C GLY A 205 -4.55 -14.45 19.71
N LEU A 206 -4.89 -15.37 18.82
CA LEU A 206 -5.38 -15.07 17.48
C LEU A 206 -6.83 -14.59 17.53
N HIS A 207 -7.10 -13.46 16.86
CA HIS A 207 -8.42 -12.86 16.71
C HIS A 207 -8.62 -12.39 15.29
N THR A 208 -9.81 -12.56 14.75
CA THR A 208 -10.25 -11.81 13.56
C THR A 208 -10.70 -10.43 14.04
N LEU A 209 -9.88 -9.42 13.79
CA LEU A 209 -10.13 -8.04 14.19
C LEU A 209 -11.06 -7.37 13.19
N SER A 210 -12.07 -6.65 13.69
CA SER A 210 -12.85 -5.72 12.86
C SER A 210 -11.99 -4.54 12.39
N GLY A 211 -12.50 -3.76 11.44
CA GLY A 211 -11.79 -2.59 10.91
C GLY A 211 -11.34 -1.63 11.99
N VAL A 212 -12.24 -1.24 12.91
CA VAL A 212 -11.87 -0.34 14.02
C VAL A 212 -10.85 -0.94 14.99
N GLN A 213 -10.89 -2.26 15.21
CA GLN A 213 -9.92 -2.96 16.06
C GLN A 213 -8.54 -3.04 15.39
N ALA A 214 -8.50 -3.37 14.11
CA ALA A 214 -7.25 -3.46 13.35
C ALA A 214 -6.62 -2.08 13.14
N THR A 215 -7.43 -1.06 12.88
CA THR A 215 -6.97 0.33 12.83
C THR A 215 -6.43 0.78 14.19
N GLY A 216 -7.10 0.41 15.29
CA GLY A 216 -6.60 0.62 16.64
C GLY A 216 -5.25 -0.07 16.86
N TYR A 217 -5.08 -1.30 16.39
CA TYR A 217 -3.82 -2.05 16.44
C TYR A 217 -2.69 -1.34 15.67
N CYS A 218 -2.96 -0.77 14.51
CA CYS A 218 -2.02 0.02 13.72
C CYS A 218 -1.52 1.30 14.45
N ARG A 219 -2.28 1.80 15.43
CA ARG A 219 -1.96 3.04 16.17
C ARG A 219 -1.18 2.80 17.47
N VAL A 220 -1.04 1.55 17.93
CA VAL A 220 -0.36 1.24 19.20
C VAL A 220 1.11 1.63 19.16
N ARG A 221 1.53 2.49 20.10
CA ARG A 221 2.92 2.97 20.29
C ARG A 221 3.49 2.63 21.66
N TYR A 222 2.64 2.47 22.68
CA TYR A 222 3.06 2.33 24.08
C TYR A 222 3.40 0.86 24.44
N THR A 223 4.21 0.23 23.57
CA THR A 223 4.80 -1.09 23.81
C THR A 223 6.30 -1.01 23.54
N SER A 224 7.06 -2.03 23.90
CA SER A 224 8.49 -2.10 23.59
C SER A 224 8.75 -1.85 22.10
N GLY A 225 9.75 -1.03 21.77
CA GLY A 225 10.10 -0.62 20.41
C GLY A 225 9.27 0.53 19.85
N GLY A 226 8.30 1.09 20.58
CA GLY A 226 7.62 2.35 20.24
C GLY A 226 7.14 2.44 18.80
N ASP A 227 7.63 3.46 18.08
CA ASP A 227 7.25 3.74 16.69
C ASP A 227 7.71 2.68 15.70
N PHE A 228 8.86 2.04 15.93
CA PHE A 228 9.34 0.93 15.10
C PHE A 228 8.38 -0.27 15.14
N THR A 229 7.87 -0.58 16.32
CA THR A 229 6.89 -1.66 16.47
C THR A 229 5.53 -1.27 15.89
N ARG A 230 5.14 0.00 15.94
CA ARG A 230 3.94 0.52 15.26
C ARG A 230 4.05 0.29 13.74
N ALA A 231 5.15 0.68 13.11
CA ALA A 231 5.38 0.46 11.69
C ALA A 231 5.32 -1.03 11.31
N LYS A 232 5.83 -1.92 12.17
CA LYS A 232 5.68 -3.38 11.99
C LYS A 232 4.22 -3.83 12.03
N ARG A 233 3.40 -3.29 12.96
CA ARG A 233 1.97 -3.60 13.03
C ARG A 233 1.21 -3.17 11.78
N GLN A 234 1.52 -2.01 11.25
CA GLN A 234 0.95 -1.50 10.00
C GLN A 234 1.23 -2.46 8.84
N ARG A 235 2.48 -2.90 8.65
CA ARG A 235 2.81 -3.91 7.64
C ARG A 235 2.11 -5.24 7.86
N THR A 236 1.97 -5.68 9.12
CA THR A 236 1.23 -6.91 9.45
C THR A 236 -0.24 -6.82 9.01
N VAL A 237 -0.89 -5.68 9.23
CA VAL A 237 -2.27 -5.46 8.79
C VAL A 237 -2.35 -5.47 7.25
N ILE A 238 -1.45 -4.79 6.54
CA ILE A 238 -1.39 -4.82 5.07
C ILE A 238 -1.24 -6.26 4.55
N GLN A 239 -0.34 -7.05 5.13
CA GLN A 239 -0.18 -8.46 4.74
C GLN A 239 -1.47 -9.25 4.92
N GLN A 240 -2.20 -9.02 6.01
CA GLN A 240 -3.48 -9.70 6.24
C GLN A 240 -4.58 -9.23 5.28
N ILE A 241 -4.61 -7.93 4.94
CA ILE A 241 -5.52 -7.39 3.93
C ILE A 241 -5.26 -8.08 2.57
N VAL A 242 -4.01 -8.12 2.12
CA VAL A 242 -3.64 -8.80 0.86
C VAL A 242 -4.02 -10.28 0.90
N LYS A 243 -3.75 -10.98 2.02
CA LYS A 243 -4.13 -12.38 2.20
C LYS A 243 -5.65 -12.57 2.11
N LYS A 244 -6.45 -11.73 2.75
CA LYS A 244 -7.92 -11.80 2.71
C LYS A 244 -8.44 -11.46 1.31
N ALA A 245 -7.91 -10.42 0.66
CA ALA A 245 -8.29 -10.06 -0.70
C ALA A 245 -8.02 -11.19 -1.71
N LYS A 246 -6.90 -11.91 -1.60
CA LYS A 246 -6.59 -13.09 -2.44
C LYS A 246 -7.58 -14.23 -2.28
N SER A 247 -8.27 -14.33 -1.16
CA SER A 247 -9.25 -15.39 -0.87
C SER A 247 -10.71 -14.90 -0.94
N ALA A 248 -10.92 -13.62 -1.25
CA ALA A 248 -12.24 -13.05 -1.36
C ALA A 248 -12.94 -13.50 -2.65
N ASP A 249 -14.24 -13.67 -2.58
CA ASP A 249 -15.06 -13.95 -3.75
C ASP A 249 -15.22 -12.68 -4.64
N PRO A 250 -15.58 -12.83 -5.92
CA PRO A 250 -15.69 -11.70 -6.84
C PRO A 250 -16.68 -10.61 -6.40
N ILE A 251 -17.74 -10.99 -5.68
CA ILE A 251 -18.75 -10.02 -5.19
C ILE A 251 -18.14 -9.16 -4.08
N THR A 252 -17.43 -9.79 -3.14
CA THR A 252 -16.69 -9.09 -2.08
C THR A 252 -15.63 -8.15 -2.66
N LEU A 253 -14.86 -8.59 -3.66
CA LEU A 253 -13.88 -7.74 -4.34
C LEU A 253 -14.55 -6.55 -5.03
N TYR A 254 -15.69 -6.77 -5.67
CA TYR A 254 -16.48 -5.72 -6.28
C TYR A 254 -16.97 -4.69 -5.26
N GLN A 255 -17.57 -5.15 -4.16
CA GLN A 255 -18.03 -4.26 -3.06
C GLN A 255 -16.88 -3.47 -2.47
N LEU A 256 -15.72 -4.11 -2.30
CA LEU A 256 -14.52 -3.46 -1.83
C LEU A 256 -14.07 -2.34 -2.79
N MET A 257 -14.12 -2.57 -4.09
CA MET A 257 -13.81 -1.53 -5.09
C MET A 257 -14.83 -0.38 -5.02
N ASP A 258 -16.11 -0.67 -4.97
CA ASP A 258 -17.18 0.34 -4.98
C ASP A 258 -17.17 1.22 -3.73
N GLU A 259 -16.92 0.65 -2.56
CA GLU A 259 -16.93 1.36 -1.28
C GLU A 259 -15.59 2.04 -0.96
N PHE A 260 -14.47 1.44 -1.39
CA PHE A 260 -13.14 1.88 -0.97
C PHE A 260 -12.50 2.89 -1.91
N LEU A 261 -12.60 2.68 -3.23
CA LEU A 261 -11.91 3.54 -4.20
C LEU A 261 -12.28 5.03 -4.05
N PRO A 262 -13.54 5.42 -3.75
CA PRO A 262 -13.87 6.82 -3.49
C PRO A 262 -13.26 7.41 -2.20
N GLN A 263 -12.67 6.57 -1.34
CA GLN A 263 -12.08 6.99 -0.06
C GLN A 263 -10.56 7.09 -0.10
N ILE A 264 -9.95 6.85 -1.25
CA ILE A 264 -8.50 6.99 -1.46
C ILE A 264 -8.19 8.26 -2.24
N TYR A 265 -6.98 8.77 -2.02
CA TYR A 265 -6.38 9.82 -2.82
C TYR A 265 -5.13 9.23 -3.49
N THR A 266 -5.09 9.19 -4.82
CA THR A 266 -4.07 8.43 -5.55
C THR A 266 -3.73 9.09 -6.89
N SER A 267 -2.49 8.88 -7.35
CA SER A 267 -2.06 9.20 -8.72
C SER A 267 -2.36 8.08 -9.72
N LEU A 268 -2.64 6.87 -9.21
CA LEU A 268 -2.91 5.71 -10.08
C LEU A 268 -4.14 5.96 -10.94
N ASP A 269 -3.98 5.82 -12.24
CA ASP A 269 -5.09 5.93 -13.18
C ASP A 269 -5.93 4.65 -13.25
N THR A 270 -6.99 4.68 -14.07
CA THR A 270 -7.88 3.53 -14.25
C THR A 270 -7.13 2.29 -14.74
N SER A 271 -6.13 2.47 -15.63
CA SER A 271 -5.36 1.36 -16.19
C SER A 271 -4.43 0.74 -15.16
N ASP A 272 -3.81 1.56 -14.32
CA ASP A 272 -2.94 1.14 -13.23
C ASP A 272 -3.72 0.33 -12.19
N ILE A 273 -4.87 0.85 -11.77
CA ILE A 273 -5.76 0.18 -10.80
C ILE A 273 -6.21 -1.17 -11.35
N LEU A 274 -6.62 -1.24 -12.62
CA LEU A 274 -7.03 -2.49 -13.27
C LEU A 274 -5.85 -3.48 -13.38
N SER A 275 -4.67 -2.98 -13.74
CA SER A 275 -3.45 -3.80 -13.82
C SER A 275 -3.11 -4.40 -12.45
N LEU A 276 -3.10 -3.58 -11.41
CA LEU A 276 -2.84 -4.02 -10.03
C LEU A 276 -3.93 -5.00 -9.54
N ALA A 277 -5.21 -4.70 -9.79
CA ALA A 277 -6.31 -5.56 -9.38
C ALA A 277 -6.27 -6.93 -10.08
N SER A 278 -5.94 -6.98 -11.37
CA SER A 278 -5.81 -8.24 -12.11
C SER A 278 -4.68 -9.11 -11.60
N GLY A 279 -3.63 -8.49 -11.04
CA GLY A 279 -2.48 -9.17 -10.44
C GLY A 279 -2.71 -9.69 -9.03
N ILE A 280 -3.83 -9.38 -8.36
CA ILE A 280 -4.02 -9.62 -6.92
C ILE A 280 -3.76 -11.07 -6.49
N PHE A 281 -4.14 -12.04 -7.30
CA PHE A 281 -3.95 -13.46 -7.00
C PHE A 281 -2.50 -13.93 -7.14
N PHE A 282 -1.67 -13.19 -7.85
CA PHE A 282 -0.27 -13.53 -8.13
C PHE A 282 0.72 -12.81 -7.21
N TYR A 283 0.33 -11.67 -6.59
CA TYR A 283 1.23 -10.96 -5.68
C TYR A 283 1.58 -11.79 -4.47
N ASP A 284 2.85 -11.84 -4.14
CA ASP A 284 3.35 -12.51 -2.93
C ASP A 284 4.29 -11.61 -2.15
N ILE A 285 3.95 -11.32 -0.88
CA ILE A 285 4.74 -10.45 -0.02
C ILE A 285 5.90 -11.25 0.56
N GLN A 286 7.05 -11.20 -0.11
CA GLN A 286 8.27 -11.92 0.25
C GLN A 286 9.03 -11.28 1.41
N ALA A 287 9.03 -9.96 1.49
CA ALA A 287 9.75 -9.25 2.54
C ALA A 287 8.97 -8.05 3.07
N ASN A 288 9.13 -7.79 4.37
CA ASN A 288 8.67 -6.57 5.00
C ASN A 288 9.66 -6.13 6.08
N PHE A 289 10.10 -4.89 6.04
CA PHE A 289 11.09 -4.35 6.96
C PHE A 289 10.88 -2.86 7.23
N GLY A 290 11.55 -2.34 8.24
CA GLY A 290 11.60 -0.91 8.54
C GLY A 290 12.91 -0.31 8.06
N PHE A 291 12.91 0.99 7.80
CA PHE A 291 14.06 1.79 7.39
C PHE A 291 14.07 3.12 8.17
N PRO A 292 15.22 3.60 8.62
CA PRO A 292 16.57 3.01 8.48
C PRO A 292 16.77 1.72 9.29
N PHE A 293 17.74 0.89 8.88
CA PHE A 293 18.07 -0.39 9.55
C PHE A 293 18.93 -0.16 10.78
N ASP A 294 20.04 0.56 10.59
CA ASP A 294 20.98 0.94 11.62
C ASP A 294 20.71 2.42 11.95
N SER A 295 20.15 2.68 13.11
CA SER A 295 19.61 4.00 13.44
C SER A 295 19.77 4.36 14.91
N ALA A 296 19.88 5.67 15.18
CA ALA A 296 19.80 6.28 16.48
C ALA A 296 18.53 7.14 16.60
N THR A 297 18.22 7.55 17.84
CA THR A 297 17.06 8.41 18.11
C THR A 297 17.48 9.65 18.93
N PRO A 298 18.31 10.53 18.35
CA PRO A 298 18.77 11.74 19.04
C PRO A 298 17.65 12.78 19.15
N THR A 299 17.91 13.79 19.97
CA THR A 299 17.13 15.03 19.99
C THR A 299 17.90 16.10 19.25
N ILE A 300 17.38 16.54 18.11
CA ILE A 300 17.98 17.62 17.28
C ILE A 300 17.00 18.79 17.28
N ASN A 301 17.48 19.98 17.59
CA ASN A 301 16.67 21.21 17.70
C ASN A 301 15.40 21.04 18.56
N GLY A 302 15.51 20.30 19.68
CA GLY A 302 14.41 20.05 20.61
C GLY A 302 13.39 18.99 20.15
N ALA A 303 13.58 18.37 18.99
CA ALA A 303 12.72 17.32 18.47
C ALA A 303 13.43 15.95 18.49
N SER A 304 12.76 14.91 18.99
CA SER A 304 13.24 13.54 18.83
C SER A 304 13.07 13.11 17.38
N VAL A 305 14.15 12.66 16.75
CA VAL A 305 14.20 12.22 15.36
C VAL A 305 14.81 10.82 15.27
N VAL A 306 14.66 10.16 14.13
CA VAL A 306 15.36 8.92 13.79
C VAL A 306 16.44 9.27 12.77
N THR A 307 17.71 9.09 13.14
CA THR A 307 18.82 9.26 12.19
C THR A 307 19.37 7.89 11.80
N ALA A 308 19.72 7.73 10.52
CA ALA A 308 20.54 6.60 10.11
C ALA A 308 21.94 6.76 10.71
N GLU A 309 22.58 5.69 11.17
CA GLU A 309 24.00 5.75 11.59
C GLU A 309 24.87 6.31 10.46
N THR A 310 24.72 5.77 9.25
CA THR A 310 25.12 6.42 8.01
C THR A 310 24.00 6.26 7.00
N LEU A 311 23.59 7.33 6.35
CA LEU A 311 22.51 7.28 5.36
C LEU A 311 22.94 6.44 4.16
N SER A 312 24.18 6.61 3.67
CA SER A 312 24.73 5.88 2.52
C SER A 312 24.68 4.36 2.71
N SER A 313 25.16 3.82 3.85
CA SER A 313 25.13 2.38 4.10
C SER A 313 23.71 1.83 4.24
N ASN A 314 22.80 2.63 4.82
CA ASN A 314 21.40 2.27 4.94
C ASN A 314 20.71 2.23 3.57
N VAL A 315 20.99 3.19 2.67
CA VAL A 315 20.46 3.21 1.29
C VAL A 315 21.00 2.01 0.50
N SER A 316 22.28 1.68 0.59
CA SER A 316 22.83 0.45 -0.03
C SER A 316 22.11 -0.81 0.44
N LYS A 317 21.83 -0.92 1.73
CA LYS A 317 21.03 -2.03 2.30
C LYS A 317 19.58 -2.01 1.82
N LEU A 318 18.99 -0.82 1.62
CA LEU A 318 17.62 -0.65 1.13
C LEU A 318 17.50 -1.19 -0.29
N HIS A 319 18.38 -0.80 -1.20
CA HIS A 319 18.43 -1.28 -2.58
C HIS A 319 18.63 -2.80 -2.64
N LYS A 320 19.54 -3.35 -1.83
CA LYS A 320 19.71 -4.81 -1.72
C LYS A 320 18.41 -5.51 -1.30
N LYS A 321 17.66 -4.93 -0.35
CA LYS A 321 16.44 -5.56 0.17
C LYS A 321 15.21 -5.33 -0.71
N LEU A 322 15.11 -4.22 -1.43
CA LEU A 322 14.01 -3.93 -2.34
C LEU A 322 14.22 -4.54 -3.73
N PHE A 323 15.41 -4.40 -4.29
CA PHE A 323 15.71 -4.68 -5.69
C PHE A 323 16.71 -5.80 -5.91
N GLU A 324 17.20 -6.42 -4.83
CA GLU A 324 18.25 -7.46 -4.88
C GLU A 324 19.59 -6.98 -5.46
N THR A 325 19.77 -5.66 -5.54
CA THR A 325 20.99 -5.06 -6.04
C THR A 325 22.13 -5.28 -5.06
N VAL A 326 23.15 -5.98 -5.52
CA VAL A 326 24.35 -6.24 -4.74
C VAL A 326 25.35 -5.11 -4.97
N ASN A 327 25.96 -4.60 -3.89
CA ASN A 327 26.98 -3.55 -3.93
C ASN A 327 26.48 -2.24 -4.58
N TYR A 328 25.23 -1.85 -4.28
CA TYR A 328 24.72 -0.56 -4.71
C TYR A 328 25.55 0.57 -4.11
N SER A 329 26.01 1.49 -4.96
CA SER A 329 26.71 2.71 -4.57
C SER A 329 25.72 3.87 -4.60
N PRO A 330 25.43 4.52 -3.46
CA PRO A 330 24.53 5.65 -3.40
C PRO A 330 25.01 6.84 -4.26
N SER A 331 24.06 7.66 -4.70
CA SER A 331 24.35 8.88 -5.44
C SER A 331 25.15 9.88 -4.61
N SER A 332 25.82 10.82 -5.29
CA SER A 332 26.52 11.91 -4.61
C SER A 332 25.61 12.76 -3.72
N THR A 333 24.33 12.88 -4.06
CA THR A 333 23.32 13.55 -3.23
C THR A 333 23.11 12.81 -1.90
N VAL A 334 22.97 11.48 -1.93
CA VAL A 334 22.81 10.67 -0.72
C VAL A 334 24.09 10.69 0.11
N GLU A 335 25.26 10.61 -0.52
CA GLU A 335 26.55 10.70 0.19
C GLU A 335 26.73 12.06 0.88
N TYR A 336 26.43 13.16 0.19
CA TYR A 336 26.46 14.50 0.76
C TYR A 336 25.53 14.59 1.99
N ARG A 337 24.27 14.18 1.87
CA ARG A 337 23.30 14.18 2.95
C ARG A 337 23.70 13.25 4.12
N SER A 338 24.35 12.13 3.80
CA SER A 338 24.89 11.22 4.81
C SER A 338 25.93 11.91 5.68
N ASN A 339 26.85 12.68 5.07
CA ASN A 339 27.88 13.43 5.79
C ASN A 339 27.29 14.58 6.60
N GLU A 340 26.31 15.31 6.07
CA GLU A 340 25.60 16.37 6.78
C GLU A 340 24.90 15.81 8.04
N ILE A 341 24.15 14.72 7.92
CA ILE A 341 23.46 14.08 9.06
C ILE A 341 24.47 13.58 10.10
N ALA A 342 25.57 12.97 9.66
CA ALA A 342 26.61 12.48 10.57
C ALA A 342 27.32 13.61 11.33
N SER A 343 27.42 14.82 10.76
CA SER A 343 28.02 15.98 11.42
C SER A 343 27.18 16.54 12.57
N LEU A 344 25.93 16.12 12.71
CA LEU A 344 25.00 16.55 13.75
C LEU A 344 25.05 15.65 15.01
N HIS A 345 25.87 14.63 14.99
CA HIS A 345 26.16 13.70 16.10
C HIS A 345 27.59 13.88 16.56
#